data_aa70304f852badeac7673d86c05612d6
#
_entry.id   aa70304f852badeac7673d86c05612d6
#
_cell.length_a   1.000
_cell.length_b   1.000
_cell.length_c   1.000
_cell.angle_alpha   90.00
_cell.angle_beta   90.00
_cell.angle_gamma   90.00
#
_symmetry.space_group_name_H-M   'P 1'
#
loop_
_entity.id
_entity.type
_entity.pdbx_description
1 polymer ?
#
loop_
_entity_poly.entity_id
_entity_poly.type
_entity_poly.pdbx_seq_one_letter_code
_entity_poly.pdbx_strand_id
1 'polypeptide(L)'
;MSRKEIPDSAIEIVAEHINKWSNNNYQIPSVGSEDNIEAPQIFEIHPFDEIDKTERRFYAIDGSYNSEEFYNGLAIAIYAAGYICFHHGKQVRMNFLDDPVILGQAYHPENILVTNEDHLKAIYDELLAMKPVKRLVEFWGGKPDEFFAYNKEAVCANLSTLLSFCQEVLEIALILEVAELPETKKGDFILRDGTLRPNQIKQTFMVRLGKFLHEKGIIIIAVTKQSPVKMKLSYTFKQIDIYLQD
;
A
#
# COMPACT_ATOMS: atom_id res chain seq x y z
N MET A 1 16.59 -1.45 -32.25
CA MET A 1 15.66 -0.36 -31.89
C MET A 1 16.51 0.86 -31.58
N SER A 2 16.46 1.91 -32.44
CA SER A 2 17.17 3.17 -32.24
C SER A 2 16.56 3.90 -31.03
N ARG A 3 17.37 4.23 -30.02
CA ARG A 3 16.96 5.18 -28.98
C ARG A 3 16.59 6.49 -29.68
N LYS A 4 15.35 6.90 -29.59
CA LYS A 4 14.96 8.27 -29.98
C LYS A 4 15.67 9.21 -29.01
N GLU A 5 16.63 9.95 -29.54
CA GLU A 5 17.29 11.03 -28.80
C GLU A 5 16.21 12.08 -28.44
N ILE A 6 16.22 12.52 -27.19
CA ILE A 6 15.33 13.59 -26.74
C ILE A 6 15.83 14.87 -27.45
N PRO A 7 14.99 15.64 -28.15
CA PRO A 7 15.40 16.86 -28.83
C PRO A 7 16.02 17.84 -27.82
N ASP A 8 17.12 18.50 -28.19
CA ASP A 8 17.80 19.49 -27.34
C ASP A 8 16.86 20.58 -26.85
N SER A 9 15.90 20.99 -27.68
CA SER A 9 14.85 21.95 -27.31
C SER A 9 13.98 21.49 -26.13
N ALA A 10 13.73 20.18 -26.00
CA ALA A 10 12.98 19.65 -24.86
C ALA A 10 13.83 19.66 -23.58
N ILE A 11 15.14 19.45 -23.69
CA ILE A 11 16.08 19.54 -22.58
C ILE A 11 16.19 20.99 -22.10
N GLU A 12 16.26 21.96 -23.01
CA GLU A 12 16.29 23.39 -22.67
C GLU A 12 15.01 23.85 -21.95
N ILE A 13 13.83 23.43 -22.42
CA ILE A 13 12.55 23.76 -21.79
C ILE A 13 12.50 23.19 -20.35
N VAL A 14 12.93 21.95 -20.15
CA VAL A 14 12.97 21.33 -18.83
C VAL A 14 13.98 22.03 -17.92
N ALA A 15 15.17 22.38 -18.43
CA ALA A 15 16.19 23.11 -17.68
C ALA A 15 15.71 24.50 -17.28
N GLU A 16 15.03 25.22 -18.18
CA GLU A 16 14.43 26.51 -17.88
C GLU A 16 13.35 26.45 -16.81
N HIS A 17 12.49 25.39 -16.85
CA HIS A 17 11.49 25.15 -15.83
C HIS A 17 12.10 24.82 -14.47
N ILE A 18 13.13 23.98 -14.43
CA ILE A 18 13.86 23.66 -13.21
C ILE A 18 14.52 24.89 -12.64
N ASN A 19 15.16 25.72 -13.47
CA ASN A 19 15.80 26.97 -13.03
C ASN A 19 14.77 27.98 -12.52
N LYS A 20 13.62 28.12 -13.18
CA LYS A 20 12.53 28.99 -12.69
C LYS A 20 11.96 28.42 -11.36
N TRP A 21 11.93 27.13 -11.21
CA TRP A 21 11.46 26.47 -9.99
C TRP A 21 12.44 26.62 -8.83
N SER A 22 13.74 26.58 -9.10
CA SER A 22 14.80 26.75 -8.09
C SER A 22 15.05 28.21 -7.72
N ASN A 23 14.85 29.18 -8.68
CA ASN A 23 15.08 30.60 -8.46
C ASN A 23 13.83 31.34 -7.93
N ASN A 24 12.63 30.79 -8.11
CA ASN A 24 11.51 31.26 -7.32
C ASN A 24 11.80 30.83 -5.89
N ASN A 25 12.33 31.74 -5.08
CA ASN A 25 12.26 31.66 -3.64
C ASN A 25 10.87 31.11 -3.30
N TYR A 26 10.80 29.88 -2.84
CA TYR A 26 9.57 29.29 -2.40
C TYR A 26 9.09 30.20 -1.27
N GLN A 27 8.29 31.19 -1.60
CA GLN A 27 7.43 31.80 -0.62
C GLN A 27 6.45 30.69 -0.28
N ILE A 28 6.81 29.97 0.77
CA ILE A 28 5.91 29.06 1.44
C ILE A 28 4.66 29.89 1.65
N PRO A 29 3.49 29.48 1.11
CA PRO A 29 2.26 30.13 1.47
C PRO A 29 2.30 30.23 2.99
N SER A 30 2.32 31.44 3.53
CA SER A 30 2.16 31.64 4.95
C SER A 30 0.87 30.90 5.27
N VAL A 31 0.97 29.76 5.91
CA VAL A 31 -0.18 29.05 6.46
C VAL A 31 -0.84 30.09 7.32
N GLY A 32 -2.09 30.45 6.95
CA GLY A 32 -2.78 31.57 7.52
C GLY A 32 -2.63 31.55 9.03
N SER A 33 -2.31 32.68 9.60
CA SER A 33 -1.93 32.90 10.98
C SER A 33 -3.04 32.62 12.01
N GLU A 34 -4.03 31.81 11.69
CA GLU A 34 -5.21 31.57 12.55
C GLU A 34 -5.33 30.13 13.10
N ASP A 35 -4.55 29.19 12.60
CA ASP A 35 -4.48 27.92 13.29
C ASP A 35 -3.37 28.01 14.35
N ASN A 36 -3.75 28.03 15.63
CA ASN A 36 -2.87 27.75 16.75
C ASN A 36 -2.26 26.37 16.56
N ILE A 37 -1.21 26.29 15.74
CA ILE A 37 -0.34 25.13 15.68
C ILE A 37 0.41 25.18 17.02
N GLU A 38 -0.04 24.42 18.00
CA GLU A 38 0.76 24.13 19.18
C GLU A 38 2.17 23.82 18.70
N ALA A 39 3.14 24.47 19.33
CA ALA A 39 4.56 24.25 19.02
C ALA A 39 4.80 22.74 18.94
N PRO A 40 5.46 22.24 17.90
CA PRO A 40 5.66 20.81 17.74
C PRO A 40 6.25 20.28 19.03
N GLN A 41 5.58 19.29 19.63
CA GLN A 41 6.14 18.60 20.77
C GLN A 41 7.53 18.16 20.37
N ILE A 42 8.53 18.53 21.17
CA ILE A 42 9.91 18.11 20.95
C ILE A 42 9.88 16.59 21.00
N PHE A 43 10.11 15.95 19.86
CA PHE A 43 10.23 14.50 19.81
C PHE A 43 11.47 14.12 20.61
N GLU A 44 11.28 13.37 21.67
CA GLU A 44 12.40 12.78 22.40
C GLU A 44 13.07 11.77 21.48
N ILE A 45 14.28 12.08 21.01
CA ILE A 45 15.07 11.17 20.20
C ILE A 45 15.70 10.17 21.16
N HIS A 46 15.10 8.98 21.21
CA HIS A 46 15.71 7.89 21.97
C HIS A 46 16.89 7.32 21.16
N PRO A 47 18.07 7.16 21.78
CA PRO A 47 19.22 6.55 21.12
C PRO A 47 18.87 5.12 20.68
N PHE A 48 19.35 4.73 19.50
CA PHE A 48 19.11 3.41 18.90
C PHE A 48 19.69 2.24 19.69
N ASP A 49 20.45 2.50 20.74
CA ASP A 49 21.14 1.50 21.56
C ASP A 49 20.19 0.60 22.38
N GLU A 50 18.94 1.01 22.53
CA GLU A 50 17.88 0.24 23.18
C GLU A 50 16.92 -0.43 22.18
N ILE A 51 17.36 -0.71 20.97
CA ILE A 51 16.56 -1.54 20.06
C ILE A 51 16.31 -2.86 20.76
N ASP A 52 15.07 -3.01 21.19
CA ASP A 52 14.57 -4.26 21.76
C ASP A 52 14.92 -5.40 20.81
N LYS A 53 15.91 -6.22 21.18
CA LYS A 53 16.37 -7.39 20.42
C LYS A 53 15.34 -8.51 20.44
N THR A 54 14.06 -8.18 20.73
CA THR A 54 12.99 -9.18 20.72
C THR A 54 12.88 -9.83 19.36
N GLU A 55 12.59 -11.12 19.38
CA GLU A 55 12.39 -11.98 18.20
C GLU A 55 11.10 -11.60 17.47
N ARG A 56 10.98 -10.35 16.99
CA ARG A 56 9.81 -9.86 16.27
C ARG A 56 9.94 -10.13 14.78
N ARG A 57 8.86 -10.53 14.19
CA ARG A 57 8.75 -10.73 12.74
C ARG A 57 8.11 -9.51 12.09
N PHE A 58 8.48 -9.29 10.85
CA PHE A 58 7.92 -8.26 9.99
C PHE A 58 7.32 -8.93 8.76
N TYR A 59 6.03 -8.77 8.56
CA TYR A 59 5.33 -9.25 7.38
C TYR A 59 5.10 -8.06 6.45
N ALA A 60 5.81 -8.02 5.32
CA ALA A 60 5.60 -6.99 4.31
C ALA A 60 4.51 -7.45 3.34
N ILE A 61 3.48 -6.63 3.17
CA ILE A 61 2.37 -6.84 2.24
C ILE A 61 2.46 -5.77 1.17
N ASP A 62 2.45 -6.21 -0.08
CA ASP A 62 2.44 -5.33 -1.26
C ASP A 62 1.58 -5.96 -2.35
N GLY A 63 1.02 -5.10 -3.20
CA GLY A 63 0.23 -5.48 -4.35
C GLY A 63 0.53 -4.60 -5.55
N SER A 64 0.19 -5.11 -6.71
CA SER A 64 0.31 -4.37 -7.96
C SER A 64 -0.77 -4.81 -8.94
N TYR A 65 -1.07 -3.95 -9.89
CA TYR A 65 -1.86 -4.30 -11.06
C TYR A 65 -1.27 -3.66 -12.31
N ASN A 66 -1.57 -4.26 -13.45
CA ASN A 66 -1.23 -3.73 -14.77
C ASN A 66 -2.27 -4.18 -15.80
N SER A 67 -2.43 -3.40 -16.87
CA SER A 67 -3.25 -3.78 -18.03
C SER A 67 -2.63 -3.26 -19.30
N GLU A 68 -2.84 -4.02 -20.38
CA GLU A 68 -2.50 -3.65 -21.76
C GLU A 68 -3.77 -3.74 -22.59
N GLU A 69 -4.16 -2.64 -23.20
CA GLU A 69 -5.34 -2.56 -24.05
C GLU A 69 -4.93 -2.52 -25.52
N PHE A 70 -5.58 -3.32 -26.35
CA PHE A 70 -5.33 -3.44 -27.77
C PHE A 70 -6.43 -2.78 -28.61
N TYR A 71 -6.10 -2.36 -29.82
CA TYR A 71 -7.02 -1.64 -30.72
C TYR A 71 -8.29 -2.40 -31.09
N ASN A 72 -8.31 -3.71 -30.91
CA ASN A 72 -9.48 -4.57 -31.22
C ASN A 72 -10.44 -4.72 -30.01
N GLY A 73 -10.25 -3.95 -28.96
CA GLY A 73 -11.06 -4.04 -27.74
C GLY A 73 -10.68 -5.18 -26.80
N LEU A 74 -9.62 -5.92 -27.13
CA LEU A 74 -9.04 -6.90 -26.22
C LEU A 74 -8.16 -6.18 -25.18
N ALA A 75 -8.23 -6.59 -23.92
CA ALA A 75 -7.25 -6.20 -22.91
C ALA A 75 -6.67 -7.43 -22.20
N ILE A 76 -5.43 -7.34 -21.81
CA ILE A 76 -4.81 -8.25 -20.86
C ILE A 76 -4.68 -7.51 -19.53
N ALA A 77 -5.19 -8.10 -18.46
CA ALA A 77 -5.23 -7.48 -17.15
C ALA A 77 -4.69 -8.44 -16.10
N ILE A 78 -3.82 -7.96 -15.23
CA ILE A 78 -3.32 -8.73 -14.12
C ILE A 78 -3.32 -7.87 -12.85
N TYR A 79 -3.68 -8.46 -11.73
CA TYR A 79 -3.41 -7.91 -10.40
C TYR A 79 -2.80 -9.00 -9.54
N ALA A 80 -2.02 -8.60 -8.58
CA ALA A 80 -1.45 -9.53 -7.62
C ALA A 80 -1.25 -8.82 -6.28
N ALA A 81 -1.34 -9.55 -5.20
CA ALA A 81 -0.82 -9.11 -3.92
C ALA A 81 -0.26 -10.30 -3.16
N GLY A 82 0.71 -10.02 -2.28
CA GLY A 82 1.36 -11.05 -1.51
C GLY A 82 1.96 -10.52 -0.23
N TYR A 83 2.46 -11.43 0.59
CA TYR A 83 3.23 -11.10 1.76
C TYR A 83 4.51 -11.93 1.85
N ILE A 84 5.51 -11.37 2.50
CA ILE A 84 6.78 -12.04 2.82
C ILE A 84 7.12 -11.73 4.28
N CYS A 85 7.59 -12.73 5.00
CA CYS A 85 8.03 -12.59 6.38
C CYS A 85 9.54 -12.37 6.47
N PHE A 86 9.93 -11.38 7.30
CA PHE A 86 11.31 -11.09 7.64
C PHE A 86 11.52 -11.24 9.16
N HIS A 87 12.70 -11.74 9.52
CA HIS A 87 13.17 -11.81 10.89
C HIS A 87 14.64 -11.44 10.93
N HIS A 88 15.03 -10.50 11.80
CA HIS A 88 16.39 -9.93 11.86
C HIS A 88 16.92 -9.45 10.48
N GLY A 89 16.04 -8.81 9.69
CA GLY A 89 16.40 -8.30 8.36
C GLY A 89 16.57 -9.36 7.27
N LYS A 90 16.31 -10.62 7.57
CA LYS A 90 16.41 -11.74 6.61
C LYS A 90 15.02 -12.33 6.36
N GLN A 91 14.76 -12.77 5.13
CA GLN A 91 13.55 -13.52 4.81
C GLN A 91 13.51 -14.80 5.64
N VAL A 92 12.35 -15.05 6.26
CA VAL A 92 12.11 -16.29 6.99
C VAL A 92 11.89 -17.40 5.99
N ARG A 93 12.66 -18.48 6.15
CA ARG A 93 12.53 -19.70 5.36
C ARG A 93 12.06 -20.83 6.27
N MET A 94 11.08 -21.56 5.81
CA MET A 94 10.65 -22.78 6.47
C MET A 94 11.31 -23.97 5.77
N ASN A 95 11.95 -24.83 6.53
CA ASN A 95 12.52 -26.07 5.98
C ASN A 95 11.40 -27.12 5.92
N PHE A 96 10.87 -27.36 4.72
CA PHE A 96 10.08 -28.52 4.42
C PHE A 96 10.90 -29.47 3.58
N LEU A 97 11.23 -30.67 4.12
CA LEU A 97 11.83 -31.78 3.36
C LEU A 97 13.02 -31.36 2.43
N ASP A 98 14.09 -30.83 2.99
CA ASP A 98 15.33 -30.46 2.29
C ASP A 98 15.25 -29.21 1.39
N ASP A 99 14.08 -28.68 1.03
CA ASP A 99 13.94 -27.45 0.27
C ASP A 99 13.45 -26.29 1.18
N PRO A 100 14.24 -25.21 1.33
CA PRO A 100 13.82 -24.06 2.12
C PRO A 100 12.74 -23.27 1.40
N VAL A 101 11.51 -23.32 1.91
CA VAL A 101 10.38 -22.52 1.41
C VAL A 101 10.36 -21.17 2.12
N ILE A 102 10.23 -20.08 1.37
CA ILE A 102 10.06 -18.74 1.93
C ILE A 102 8.71 -18.66 2.63
N LEU A 103 8.67 -18.16 3.87
CA LEU A 103 7.41 -17.87 4.53
C LEU A 103 6.78 -16.64 3.87
N GLY A 104 5.90 -16.90 2.95
CA GLY A 104 5.21 -15.90 2.15
C GLY A 104 4.22 -16.56 1.21
N GLN A 105 3.29 -15.77 0.72
CA GLN A 105 2.27 -16.21 -0.23
C GLN A 105 1.94 -15.07 -1.18
N ALA A 106 1.66 -15.41 -2.43
CA ALA A 106 1.15 -14.48 -3.43
C ALA A 106 -0.13 -15.03 -4.06
N TYR A 107 -1.02 -14.11 -4.40
CA TYR A 107 -2.31 -14.39 -5.04
C TYR A 107 -2.43 -13.55 -6.30
N HIS A 108 -2.94 -14.12 -7.36
CA HIS A 108 -3.20 -13.49 -8.64
C HIS A 108 -4.43 -14.14 -9.30
N PRO A 109 -5.10 -13.48 -10.27
CA PRO A 109 -6.20 -14.08 -11.00
C PRO A 109 -5.72 -15.17 -11.97
N GLU A 110 -6.60 -16.10 -12.27
CA GLU A 110 -6.39 -17.07 -13.34
C GLU A 110 -6.81 -16.49 -14.70
N ASN A 111 -7.89 -15.69 -14.72
CA ASN A 111 -8.42 -15.05 -15.92
C ASN A 111 -7.78 -13.68 -16.12
N ILE A 112 -7.02 -13.53 -17.19
CA ILE A 112 -6.31 -12.29 -17.51
C ILE A 112 -6.83 -11.60 -18.78
N LEU A 113 -7.72 -12.27 -19.56
CA LEU A 113 -8.25 -11.74 -20.82
C LEU A 113 -9.57 -11.02 -20.58
N VAL A 114 -9.66 -9.80 -21.08
CA VAL A 114 -10.87 -8.97 -21.03
C VAL A 114 -11.27 -8.57 -22.44
N THR A 115 -12.46 -8.97 -22.87
CA THR A 115 -13.01 -8.64 -24.18
C THR A 115 -14.38 -7.97 -24.10
N ASN A 116 -15.03 -7.99 -22.94
CA ASN A 116 -16.34 -7.44 -22.70
C ASN A 116 -16.59 -7.23 -21.19
N GLU A 117 -17.72 -6.62 -20.84
CA GLU A 117 -18.13 -6.34 -19.46
C GLU A 117 -18.33 -7.60 -18.61
N ASP A 118 -18.71 -8.72 -19.20
CA ASP A 118 -18.92 -9.96 -18.44
C ASP A 118 -17.59 -10.52 -17.90
N HIS A 119 -16.49 -10.28 -18.62
CA HIS A 119 -15.16 -10.62 -18.10
C HIS A 119 -14.74 -9.74 -16.91
N LEU A 120 -15.13 -8.46 -16.87
CA LEU A 120 -14.90 -7.61 -15.71
C LEU A 120 -15.64 -8.15 -14.47
N LYS A 121 -16.90 -8.57 -14.66
CA LYS A 121 -17.69 -9.19 -13.59
C LYS A 121 -17.12 -10.53 -13.15
N ALA A 122 -16.57 -11.31 -14.08
CA ALA A 122 -15.93 -12.58 -13.77
C ALA A 122 -14.65 -12.38 -12.94
N ILE A 123 -13.82 -11.39 -13.25
CA ILE A 123 -12.63 -11.00 -12.45
C ILE A 123 -13.04 -10.58 -11.03
N TYR A 124 -14.12 -9.80 -10.89
CA TYR A 124 -14.64 -9.43 -9.58
C TYR A 124 -15.09 -10.65 -8.76
N ASP A 125 -15.83 -11.57 -9.38
CA ASP A 125 -16.31 -12.78 -8.71
C ASP A 125 -15.13 -13.71 -8.34
N GLU A 126 -14.11 -13.81 -9.19
CA GLU A 126 -12.88 -14.54 -8.92
C GLU A 126 -12.14 -13.96 -7.71
N LEU A 127 -12.02 -12.63 -7.62
CA LEU A 127 -11.44 -11.98 -6.43
C LEU A 127 -12.17 -12.41 -5.15
N LEU A 128 -13.51 -12.37 -5.14
CA LEU A 128 -14.31 -12.77 -3.98
C LEU A 128 -14.17 -14.26 -3.64
N ALA A 129 -13.85 -15.09 -4.61
CA ALA A 129 -13.61 -16.52 -4.43
C ALA A 129 -12.20 -16.85 -3.90
N MET A 130 -11.25 -15.92 -4.02
CA MET A 130 -9.89 -16.11 -3.49
C MET A 130 -9.92 -16.34 -1.99
N LYS A 131 -9.16 -17.32 -1.52
CA LYS A 131 -9.13 -17.74 -0.11
C LYS A 131 -9.00 -16.57 0.88
N PRO A 132 -8.05 -15.63 0.76
CA PRO A 132 -7.91 -14.54 1.73
C PRO A 132 -9.11 -13.58 1.71
N VAL A 133 -9.66 -13.27 0.54
CA VAL A 133 -10.81 -12.37 0.40
C VAL A 133 -12.08 -13.03 0.95
N LYS A 134 -12.31 -14.30 0.62
CA LYS A 134 -13.42 -15.08 1.21
C LYS A 134 -13.33 -15.10 2.73
N ARG A 135 -12.14 -15.31 3.29
CA ARG A 135 -11.92 -15.28 4.74
C ARG A 135 -12.19 -13.88 5.34
N LEU A 136 -11.81 -12.81 4.65
CA LEU A 136 -12.11 -11.43 5.07
C LEU A 136 -13.63 -11.16 5.10
N VAL A 137 -14.36 -11.61 4.08
CA VAL A 137 -15.84 -11.54 4.01
C VAL A 137 -16.48 -12.29 5.20
N GLU A 138 -16.03 -13.49 5.47
CA GLU A 138 -16.50 -14.31 6.62
C GLU A 138 -16.19 -13.62 7.95
N PHE A 139 -15.03 -13.05 8.11
CA PHE A 139 -14.61 -12.31 9.30
C PHE A 139 -15.52 -11.12 9.58
N TRP A 140 -15.94 -10.39 8.56
CA TRP A 140 -16.87 -9.28 8.73
C TRP A 140 -18.31 -9.72 8.90
N GLY A 141 -18.67 -10.91 8.43
CA GLY A 141 -19.96 -11.55 8.69
C GLY A 141 -21.13 -10.87 7.99
N GLY A 142 -20.94 -10.46 6.72
CA GLY A 142 -21.95 -9.78 5.93
C GLY A 142 -21.86 -10.10 4.45
N LYS A 143 -22.62 -9.35 3.65
CA LYS A 143 -22.52 -9.39 2.19
C LYS A 143 -21.45 -8.41 1.71
N PRO A 144 -20.77 -8.66 0.57
CA PRO A 144 -19.78 -7.75 0.02
C PRO A 144 -20.24 -6.29 -0.08
N ASP A 145 -21.48 -6.03 -0.52
CA ASP A 145 -22.04 -4.69 -0.67
C ASP A 145 -22.19 -3.93 0.67
N GLU A 146 -22.14 -4.62 1.80
CA GLU A 146 -22.24 -3.99 3.11
C GLU A 146 -20.93 -3.34 3.54
N PHE A 147 -19.80 -3.88 3.13
CA PHE A 147 -18.48 -3.41 3.56
C PHE A 147 -17.64 -2.77 2.47
N PHE A 148 -17.90 -3.03 1.19
CA PHE A 148 -17.27 -2.28 0.11
C PHE A 148 -17.88 -0.88 -0.03
N ALA A 149 -17.03 0.08 -0.41
CA ALA A 149 -17.46 1.47 -0.62
C ALA A 149 -18.33 1.62 -1.88
N TYR A 150 -18.12 0.75 -2.86
CA TYR A 150 -18.78 0.75 -4.16
C TYR A 150 -19.43 -0.60 -4.42
N ASN A 151 -20.57 -0.57 -5.13
CA ASN A 151 -21.24 -1.79 -5.58
C ASN A 151 -20.51 -2.42 -6.79
N LYS A 152 -20.85 -3.66 -7.12
CA LYS A 152 -20.25 -4.43 -8.21
C LYS A 152 -20.29 -3.68 -9.54
N GLU A 153 -21.42 -3.05 -9.88
CA GLU A 153 -21.60 -2.34 -11.14
C GLU A 153 -20.64 -1.16 -11.26
N ALA A 154 -20.49 -0.38 -10.20
CA ALA A 154 -19.57 0.76 -10.17
C ALA A 154 -18.10 0.32 -10.26
N VAL A 155 -17.73 -0.77 -9.60
CA VAL A 155 -16.38 -1.34 -9.65
C VAL A 155 -16.09 -1.90 -11.04
N CYS A 156 -17.04 -2.60 -11.65
CA CYS A 156 -16.90 -3.20 -12.99
C CYS A 156 -17.18 -2.22 -14.14
N ALA A 157 -17.36 -0.93 -13.88
CA ALA A 157 -17.63 0.06 -14.93
C ALA A 157 -16.45 0.25 -15.90
N ASN A 158 -15.21 0.05 -15.42
CA ASN A 158 -14.02 0.06 -16.25
C ASN A 158 -12.89 -0.77 -15.64
N LEU A 159 -11.96 -1.19 -16.49
CA LEU A 159 -10.87 -2.09 -16.11
C LEU A 159 -9.94 -1.50 -15.04
N SER A 160 -9.54 -0.24 -15.16
CA SER A 160 -8.62 0.39 -14.21
C SER A 160 -9.22 0.49 -12.80
N THR A 161 -10.51 0.83 -12.70
CA THR A 161 -11.23 0.87 -11.41
C THR A 161 -11.29 -0.52 -10.79
N LEU A 162 -11.62 -1.54 -11.59
CA LEU A 162 -11.68 -2.93 -11.13
C LEU A 162 -10.31 -3.41 -10.62
N LEU A 163 -9.24 -3.18 -11.38
CA LEU A 163 -7.90 -3.66 -10.98
C LEU A 163 -7.40 -2.97 -9.72
N SER A 164 -7.62 -1.66 -9.59
CA SER A 164 -7.31 -0.91 -8.37
C SER A 164 -8.10 -1.44 -7.16
N PHE A 165 -9.38 -1.76 -7.37
CA PHE A 165 -10.23 -2.39 -6.36
C PHE A 165 -9.68 -3.76 -5.95
N CYS A 166 -9.36 -4.62 -6.93
CA CYS A 166 -8.86 -5.96 -6.69
C CYS A 166 -7.56 -5.95 -5.87
N GLN A 167 -6.60 -5.10 -6.26
CA GLN A 167 -5.36 -4.94 -5.52
C GLN A 167 -5.60 -4.53 -4.07
N GLU A 168 -6.35 -3.44 -3.85
CA GLU A 168 -6.55 -2.89 -2.51
C GLU A 168 -7.29 -3.87 -1.59
N VAL A 169 -8.35 -4.53 -2.09
CA VAL A 169 -9.12 -5.51 -1.31
C VAL A 169 -8.27 -6.72 -0.96
N LEU A 170 -7.46 -7.20 -1.91
CA LEU A 170 -6.58 -8.35 -1.69
C LEU A 170 -5.49 -8.03 -0.65
N GLU A 171 -4.85 -6.85 -0.72
CA GLU A 171 -3.89 -6.41 0.31
C GLU A 171 -4.51 -6.37 1.71
N ILE A 172 -5.73 -5.85 1.85
CA ILE A 172 -6.43 -5.82 3.14
C ILE A 172 -6.78 -7.24 3.62
N ALA A 173 -7.16 -8.13 2.70
CA ALA A 173 -7.44 -9.52 3.04
C ALA A 173 -6.17 -10.24 3.55
N LEU A 174 -5.01 -9.92 2.98
CA LEU A 174 -3.73 -10.47 3.42
C LEU A 174 -3.32 -10.00 4.82
N ILE A 175 -3.76 -8.82 5.27
CA ILE A 175 -3.55 -8.38 6.66
C ILE A 175 -4.23 -9.36 7.63
N LEU A 176 -5.47 -9.75 7.34
CA LEU A 176 -6.19 -10.73 8.16
C LEU A 176 -5.53 -12.10 8.08
N GLU A 177 -5.18 -12.57 6.87
CA GLU A 177 -4.51 -13.85 6.68
C GLU A 177 -3.22 -13.94 7.48
N VAL A 178 -2.35 -12.93 7.38
CA VAL A 178 -1.10 -12.86 8.15
C VAL A 178 -1.37 -12.87 9.66
N ALA A 179 -2.37 -12.12 10.11
CA ALA A 179 -2.73 -12.09 11.53
C ALA A 179 -3.28 -13.44 12.06
N GLU A 180 -3.76 -14.30 11.17
CA GLU A 180 -4.27 -15.65 11.51
C GLU A 180 -3.22 -16.75 11.32
N LEU A 181 -2.04 -16.46 10.78
CA LEU A 181 -0.97 -17.46 10.66
C LEU A 181 -0.55 -17.99 12.04
N PRO A 182 -0.29 -19.30 12.17
CA PRO A 182 0.22 -19.87 13.40
C PRO A 182 1.57 -19.30 13.83
N GLU A 183 2.36 -18.83 12.87
CA GLU A 183 3.69 -18.26 13.07
C GLU A 183 3.64 -16.82 13.59
N THR A 184 2.54 -16.10 13.38
CA THR A 184 2.39 -14.71 13.80
C THR A 184 2.10 -14.62 15.30
N LYS A 185 2.90 -13.83 16.00
CA LYS A 185 2.87 -13.71 17.46
C LYS A 185 2.57 -12.27 17.89
N LYS A 186 2.20 -12.14 19.16
CA LYS A 186 2.07 -10.83 19.81
C LYS A 186 3.39 -10.05 19.71
N GLY A 187 3.32 -8.81 19.27
CA GLY A 187 4.46 -7.93 19.06
C GLY A 187 5.04 -7.97 17.64
N ASP A 188 4.55 -8.87 16.77
CA ASP A 188 4.93 -8.88 15.36
C ASP A 188 4.33 -7.68 14.60
N PHE A 189 4.95 -7.33 13.48
CA PHE A 189 4.59 -6.19 12.65
C PHE A 189 4.05 -6.64 11.29
N ILE A 190 3.00 -5.95 10.86
CA ILE A 190 2.53 -6.00 9.47
C ILE A 190 2.83 -4.65 8.83
N LEU A 191 3.63 -4.66 7.76
CA LEU A 191 3.96 -3.49 6.96
C LEU A 191 3.14 -3.55 5.66
N ARG A 192 2.30 -2.54 5.42
CA ARG A 192 1.53 -2.42 4.18
C ARG A 192 2.05 -1.24 3.35
N ASP A 193 2.30 -1.45 2.04
CA ASP A 193 2.46 -0.34 1.11
C ASP A 193 1.10 0.33 0.87
N GLY A 194 1.02 1.63 1.10
CA GLY A 194 -0.22 2.38 0.98
C GLY A 194 -0.76 2.95 2.30
N THR A 195 -2.04 3.26 2.32
CA THR A 195 -2.71 3.88 3.48
C THR A 195 -3.51 2.87 4.29
N LEU A 196 -3.67 3.10 5.61
CA LEU A 196 -4.62 2.36 6.46
C LEU A 196 -6.07 2.84 6.29
N ARG A 197 -6.30 3.82 5.41
CA ARG A 197 -7.65 4.25 5.03
C ARG A 197 -7.88 3.91 3.55
N PRO A 198 -8.18 2.64 3.24
CA PRO A 198 -8.47 2.22 1.89
C PRO A 198 -9.71 2.93 1.37
N ASN A 199 -9.73 3.21 0.07
CA ASN A 199 -10.88 3.87 -0.57
C ASN A 199 -12.01 2.87 -0.89
N GLN A 200 -11.66 1.61 -1.05
CA GLN A 200 -12.58 0.56 -1.50
C GLN A 200 -13.38 -0.08 -0.35
N ILE A 201 -12.97 0.15 0.89
CA ILE A 201 -13.56 -0.49 2.07
C ILE A 201 -14.08 0.57 3.04
N LYS A 202 -15.30 0.40 3.51
CA LYS A 202 -15.91 1.33 4.49
C LYS A 202 -15.10 1.34 5.79
N GLN A 203 -14.84 2.52 6.31
CA GLN A 203 -13.98 2.73 7.47
C GLN A 203 -14.43 1.96 8.72
N THR A 204 -15.71 1.73 8.90
CA THR A 204 -16.26 0.97 10.04
C THR A 204 -15.72 -0.47 10.08
N PHE A 205 -15.51 -1.09 8.92
CA PHE A 205 -14.94 -2.44 8.83
C PHE A 205 -13.43 -2.44 9.07
N MET A 206 -12.73 -1.38 8.64
CA MET A 206 -11.30 -1.21 8.96
C MET A 206 -11.07 -1.04 10.47
N VAL A 207 -11.95 -0.32 11.16
CA VAL A 207 -11.91 -0.22 12.64
C VAL A 207 -12.07 -1.59 13.29
N ARG A 208 -12.96 -2.46 12.77
CA ARG A 208 -13.12 -3.81 13.29
C ARG A 208 -11.89 -4.68 13.09
N LEU A 209 -11.26 -4.59 11.93
CA LEU A 209 -9.98 -5.27 11.65
C LEU A 209 -8.88 -4.74 12.59
N GLY A 210 -8.78 -3.42 12.77
CA GLY A 210 -7.83 -2.80 13.68
C GLY A 210 -7.99 -3.25 15.13
N LYS A 211 -9.22 -3.37 15.63
CA LYS A 211 -9.50 -3.93 16.97
C LYS A 211 -9.02 -5.38 17.10
N PHE A 212 -9.29 -6.21 16.10
CA PHE A 212 -8.85 -7.59 16.08
C PHE A 212 -7.31 -7.70 16.13
N LEU A 213 -6.59 -6.88 15.35
CA LEU A 213 -5.14 -6.82 15.37
C LEU A 213 -4.61 -6.37 16.75
N HIS A 214 -5.25 -5.36 17.32
CA HIS A 214 -4.90 -4.86 18.67
C HIS A 214 -5.10 -5.94 19.75
N GLU A 215 -6.21 -6.66 19.72
CA GLU A 215 -6.49 -7.76 20.65
C GLU A 215 -5.46 -8.89 20.53
N LYS A 216 -4.98 -9.18 19.32
CA LYS A 216 -3.87 -10.10 19.08
C LYS A 216 -2.50 -9.52 19.44
N GLY A 217 -2.41 -8.21 19.71
CA GLY A 217 -1.18 -7.51 19.97
C GLY A 217 -0.25 -7.40 18.76
N ILE A 218 -0.81 -7.41 17.55
CA ILE A 218 -0.10 -7.24 16.27
C ILE A 218 -0.09 -5.76 15.91
N ILE A 219 1.06 -5.25 15.48
CA ILE A 219 1.25 -3.84 15.11
C ILE A 219 1.18 -3.72 13.59
N ILE A 220 0.25 -2.89 13.10
CA ILE A 220 0.18 -2.58 11.68
C ILE A 220 0.78 -1.20 11.38
N ILE A 221 1.62 -1.12 10.36
CA ILE A 221 2.27 0.10 9.88
C ILE A 221 1.98 0.26 8.40
N ALA A 222 1.50 1.43 8.01
CA ALA A 222 1.34 1.80 6.61
C ALA A 222 2.52 2.69 6.17
N VAL A 223 3.06 2.36 5.01
CA VAL A 223 4.14 3.12 4.38
C VAL A 223 3.61 3.75 3.11
N THR A 224 3.47 5.07 3.08
CA THR A 224 3.01 5.79 1.90
C THR A 224 4.19 6.46 1.19
N LYS A 225 4.38 6.13 -0.09
CA LYS A 225 5.46 6.70 -0.91
C LYS A 225 5.25 8.19 -1.20
N GLN A 226 3.99 8.63 -1.26
CA GLN A 226 3.60 10.02 -1.46
C GLN A 226 2.49 10.40 -0.49
N SER A 227 2.77 11.31 0.42
CA SER A 227 1.79 11.81 1.38
C SER A 227 2.01 13.32 1.57
N PRO A 228 0.95 14.12 1.73
CA PRO A 228 1.09 15.51 2.15
C PRO A 228 1.90 15.68 3.43
N VAL A 229 1.88 14.66 4.30
CA VAL A 229 2.71 14.59 5.53
C VAL A 229 4.19 14.49 5.19
N LYS A 230 4.57 13.76 4.12
CA LYS A 230 5.97 13.66 3.67
C LYS A 230 6.55 15.04 3.30
N MET A 231 5.76 15.89 2.64
CA MET A 231 6.18 17.28 2.34
C MET A 231 6.36 18.09 3.61
N LYS A 232 5.45 17.97 4.58
CA LYS A 232 5.55 18.66 5.88
C LYS A 232 6.76 18.15 6.67
N LEU A 233 6.99 16.86 6.75
CA LEU A 233 8.16 16.27 7.43
C LEU A 233 9.48 16.71 6.75
N SER A 234 9.57 16.65 5.43
CA SER A 234 10.77 17.13 4.71
C SER A 234 11.06 18.59 4.99
N TYR A 235 10.01 19.41 5.14
CA TYR A 235 10.15 20.80 5.53
C TYR A 235 10.66 20.95 6.97
N THR A 236 10.09 20.19 7.90
CA THR A 236 10.51 20.19 9.31
C THR A 236 11.97 19.74 9.45
N PHE A 237 12.38 18.69 8.73
CA PHE A 237 13.78 18.25 8.74
C PHE A 237 14.74 19.29 8.17
N LYS A 238 14.36 19.99 7.10
CA LYS A 238 15.18 21.10 6.60
C LYS A 238 15.34 22.25 7.59
N GLN A 239 14.30 22.53 8.36
CA GLN A 239 14.37 23.54 9.42
C GLN A 239 15.29 23.11 10.57
N ILE A 240 15.25 21.82 10.93
CA ILE A 240 16.15 21.26 11.95
C ILE A 240 17.61 21.31 11.45
N ASP A 241 17.89 20.96 10.20
CA ASP A 241 19.24 21.06 9.63
C ASP A 241 19.79 22.48 9.67
N ILE A 242 18.94 23.50 9.43
CA ILE A 242 19.34 24.91 9.55
C ILE A 242 19.69 25.26 11.01
N TYR A 243 18.91 24.76 11.97
CA TYR A 243 19.16 25.00 13.40
C TYR A 243 20.40 24.28 13.95
N LEU A 244 20.82 23.18 13.33
CA LEU A 244 22.02 22.44 13.75
C LEU A 244 23.31 22.94 13.11
N GLN A 245 23.23 23.85 12.14
CA GLN A 245 24.40 24.47 11.47
C GLN A 245 24.81 25.81 12.08
N ASP A 246 24.00 26.41 12.96
CA ASP A 246 24.31 27.58 13.78
C ASP A 246 24.77 27.15 15.19
#